data_3208c46054799afc27556d0a0c37d7a9
#
_entry.id   3208c46054799afc27556d0a0c37d7a9
#
_cell.length_a   1.000
_cell.length_b   1.000
_cell.length_c   1.000
_cell.angle_alpha   90.00
_cell.angle_beta   90.00
_cell.angle_gamma   90.00
#
_symmetry.space_group_name_H-M   'P 1'
#
loop_
_entity.id
_entity.type
_entity.pdbx_description
1 polymer ?
#
loop_
_entity_poly.entity_id
_entity_poly.type
_entity_poly.pdbx_seq_one_letter_code
_entity_poly.pdbx_strand_id
1 'polypeptide(L)'
;MNNSVVLSVGDTYHLRFGKDRIVYAGMTSEKVYSIVQMKWEAFYRGYAWNLFFPLGQNTIRIDGVNIQVDSVTPMEIRMGV
;
A
#
# COMPACT_ATOMS: atom_id res chain seq x y z
N MET A 1 -15.70 -4.87 9.35
CA MET A 1 -14.59 -4.95 10.33
C MET A 1 -13.28 -4.97 9.56
N ASN A 2 -12.39 -4.04 9.87
CA ASN A 2 -11.10 -3.95 9.18
C ASN A 2 -10.10 -4.91 9.81
N ASN A 3 -9.29 -5.52 8.96
CA ASN A 3 -8.15 -6.30 9.42
C ASN A 3 -6.96 -5.36 9.59
N SER A 4 -6.30 -5.46 10.74
CA SER A 4 -5.05 -4.73 10.98
C SER A 4 -3.93 -5.42 10.22
N VAL A 5 -3.18 -4.63 9.48
CA VAL A 5 -2.06 -5.10 8.68
C VAL A 5 -0.85 -4.24 8.98
N VAL A 6 0.30 -4.87 9.21
CA VAL A 6 1.58 -4.19 9.37
C VAL A 6 2.50 -4.66 8.26
N LEU A 7 2.99 -3.73 7.46
CA LEU A 7 3.93 -4.02 6.38
C LEU A 7 5.24 -3.30 6.65
N SER A 8 6.32 -4.06 6.73
CA SER A 8 7.66 -3.51 6.68
C SER A 8 8.01 -3.17 5.24
N VAL A 9 9.03 -2.33 5.05
CA VAL A 9 9.49 -1.99 3.70
C VAL A 9 9.83 -3.26 2.94
N GLY A 10 9.24 -3.42 1.78
CA GLY A 10 9.42 -4.59 0.92
C GLY A 10 8.40 -5.69 1.12
N ASP A 11 7.57 -5.61 2.16
CA ASP A 11 6.51 -6.60 2.38
C ASP A 11 5.37 -6.42 1.40
N THR A 12 4.86 -7.53 0.89
CA THR A 12 3.76 -7.56 -0.07
C THR A 12 2.46 -7.93 0.65
N TYR A 13 1.40 -7.24 0.31
CA TYR A 13 0.07 -7.55 0.81
C TYR A 13 -0.92 -7.61 -0.36
N HIS A 14 -1.71 -8.68 -0.43
CA HIS A 14 -2.77 -8.82 -1.41
C HIS A 14 -4.04 -8.18 -0.84
N LEU A 15 -4.53 -7.15 -1.51
CA LEU A 15 -5.66 -6.36 -0.99
C LEU A 15 -6.91 -7.20 -0.77
N ARG A 16 -7.39 -7.84 -1.82
CA ARG A 16 -8.55 -8.73 -1.78
C ARG A 16 -8.50 -9.68 -2.96
N PHE A 17 -9.29 -10.72 -2.92
CA PHE A 17 -9.43 -11.62 -4.05
C PHE A 17 -9.83 -10.82 -5.31
N GLY A 18 -9.10 -11.01 -6.38
CA GLY A 18 -9.31 -10.30 -7.63
C GLY A 18 -8.78 -8.87 -7.66
N LYS A 19 -8.15 -8.40 -6.58
CA LYS A 19 -7.58 -7.06 -6.50
C LYS A 19 -6.05 -7.11 -6.55
N ASP A 20 -5.46 -5.94 -6.69
CA ASP A 20 -4.03 -5.81 -6.82
C ASP A 20 -3.29 -6.09 -5.51
N ARG A 21 -1.99 -6.28 -5.61
CA ARG A 21 -1.09 -6.36 -4.48
C ARG A 21 -0.43 -5.03 -4.26
N ILE A 22 -0.02 -4.80 -3.02
CA ILE A 22 0.73 -3.59 -2.65
C ILE A 22 1.99 -3.98 -1.91
N VAL A 23 2.99 -3.14 -2.04
CA VAL A 23 4.26 -3.24 -1.29
C VAL A 23 4.52 -1.91 -0.65
N TYR A 24 4.84 -1.91 0.65
CA TYR A 24 5.24 -0.67 1.29
C TYR A 24 6.68 -0.35 0.87
N ALA A 25 6.87 0.84 0.31
CA ALA A 25 8.18 1.25 -0.22
C ALA A 25 8.91 2.24 0.71
N GLY A 26 8.31 2.60 1.84
CA GLY A 26 8.91 3.51 2.79
C GLY A 26 8.54 4.97 2.55
N MET A 27 9.26 5.86 3.19
CA MET A 27 9.04 7.30 3.09
C MET A 27 10.08 7.91 2.15
N THR A 28 9.58 8.65 1.15
CA THR A 28 10.45 9.37 0.21
C THR A 28 10.91 10.70 0.76
N SER A 29 10.21 11.20 1.78
CA SER A 29 10.55 12.42 2.52
C SER A 29 9.90 12.35 3.89
N GLU A 30 10.12 13.38 4.72
CA GLU A 30 9.51 13.43 6.05
C GLU A 30 7.99 13.52 6.03
N LYS A 31 7.40 13.88 4.87
CA LYS A 31 5.96 14.14 4.77
C LYS A 31 5.25 13.27 3.75
N VAL A 32 5.97 12.39 3.06
CA VAL A 32 5.41 11.59 1.97
C VAL A 32 5.88 10.15 2.10
N TYR A 33 4.94 9.22 2.02
CA TYR A 33 5.25 7.80 1.95
C TYR A 33 4.83 7.23 0.60
N SER A 34 5.39 6.08 0.25
CA SER A 34 5.16 5.45 -1.04
C SER A 34 4.69 4.02 -0.87
N ILE A 35 3.71 3.66 -1.69
CA ILE A 35 3.22 2.29 -1.82
C ILE A 35 3.32 1.93 -3.30
N VAL A 36 3.89 0.77 -3.58
CA VAL A 36 3.91 0.22 -4.94
C VAL A 36 2.67 -0.61 -5.12
N GLN A 37 1.88 -0.28 -6.12
CA GLN A 37 0.75 -1.09 -6.56
C GLN A 37 1.22 -2.01 -7.67
N MET A 38 0.96 -3.31 -7.52
CA MET A 38 1.35 -4.29 -8.51
C MET A 38 0.12 -4.98 -9.07
N LYS A 39 -0.04 -4.90 -10.36
CA LYS A 39 -1.10 -5.56 -11.09
C LYS A 39 -0.54 -6.74 -11.85
N TRP A 40 -1.13 -7.89 -11.65
CA TRP A 40 -0.77 -9.09 -12.38
C TRP A 40 -1.82 -9.35 -13.46
N GLU A 41 -1.39 -9.43 -14.71
CA GLU A 41 -2.26 -9.80 -15.81
C GLU A 41 -1.94 -11.20 -16.32
N ALA A 42 -2.96 -11.90 -16.81
CA ALA A 42 -2.77 -13.14 -17.55
C ALA A 42 -1.79 -12.88 -18.71
N PHE A 43 -0.98 -13.85 -19.10
CA PHE A 43 0.03 -13.74 -20.16
C PHE A 43 1.31 -13.01 -19.76
N TYR A 44 1.73 -13.12 -18.52
CA TYR A 44 3.10 -12.80 -18.08
C TYR A 44 3.45 -11.33 -17.97
N ARG A 45 2.48 -10.46 -17.93
CA ARG A 45 2.77 -9.05 -17.75
C ARG A 45 2.35 -8.59 -16.37
N GLY A 46 3.32 -8.24 -15.57
CA GLY A 46 3.10 -7.54 -14.33
C GLY A 46 3.31 -6.05 -14.57
N TYR A 47 2.46 -5.24 -13.98
CA TYR A 47 2.64 -3.80 -13.94
C TYR A 47 2.86 -3.40 -12.50
N ALA A 48 3.80 -2.49 -12.28
CA ALA A 48 4.04 -1.95 -10.97
C ALA A 48 4.27 -0.45 -11.10
N TRP A 49 3.67 0.32 -10.20
CA TRP A 49 3.88 1.76 -10.17
C TRP A 49 3.84 2.28 -8.75
N ASN A 50 4.57 3.35 -8.51
CA ASN A 50 4.63 3.98 -7.21
C ASN A 50 3.46 4.94 -7.03
N LEU A 51 2.81 4.84 -5.88
CA LEU A 51 1.83 5.79 -5.42
C LEU A 51 2.43 6.56 -4.26
N PHE A 52 2.21 7.87 -4.23
CA PHE A 52 2.75 8.74 -3.20
C PHE A 52 1.60 9.37 -2.43
N PHE A 53 1.68 9.33 -1.11
CA PHE A 53 0.63 9.84 -0.25
C PHE A 53 1.22 10.79 0.79
N PRO A 54 0.54 11.91 1.09
CA PRO A 54 0.98 12.79 2.16
C PRO A 54 0.74 12.13 3.52
N LEU A 55 1.65 12.38 4.45
CA LEU A 55 1.63 11.74 5.76
C LEU A 55 0.36 12.03 6.56
N GLY A 56 -0.29 13.14 6.37
CA GLY A 56 -1.53 13.48 7.07
C GLY A 56 -2.80 12.84 6.51
N GLN A 57 -2.71 12.11 5.41
CA GLN A 57 -3.88 11.50 4.78
C GLN A 57 -4.15 10.15 5.44
N ASN A 58 -5.22 10.06 6.21
CA ASN A 58 -5.55 8.87 7.00
C ASN A 58 -6.31 7.80 6.23
N THR A 59 -6.92 8.16 5.13
CA THR A 59 -7.67 7.21 4.29
C THR A 59 -7.15 7.32 2.87
N ILE A 60 -6.77 6.17 2.31
CA ILE A 60 -6.31 6.09 0.93
C ILE A 60 -7.15 5.04 0.20
N ARG A 61 -7.12 5.09 -1.11
CA ARG A 61 -7.86 4.14 -1.93
C ARG A 61 -6.95 3.61 -3.02
N ILE A 62 -6.84 2.30 -3.09
CA ILE A 62 -6.02 1.61 -4.08
C ILE A 62 -6.86 0.49 -4.68
N ASP A 63 -6.94 0.46 -6.01
CA ASP A 63 -7.72 -0.53 -6.76
C ASP A 63 -9.16 -0.68 -6.23
N GLY A 64 -9.78 0.46 -5.89
CA GLY A 64 -11.14 0.47 -5.36
C GLY A 64 -11.29 0.02 -3.91
N VAL A 65 -10.20 -0.32 -3.25
CA VAL A 65 -10.21 -0.74 -1.85
C VAL A 65 -9.85 0.43 -0.95
N ASN A 66 -10.71 0.73 0.01
CA ASN A 66 -10.45 1.76 1.01
C ASN A 66 -9.52 1.21 2.08
N ILE A 67 -8.47 1.95 2.37
CA ILE A 67 -7.46 1.58 3.35
C ILE A 67 -7.37 2.70 4.36
N GLN A 68 -7.52 2.36 5.64
CA GLN A 68 -7.28 3.31 6.70
C GLN A 68 -5.83 3.20 7.15
N VAL A 69 -5.13 4.32 7.13
CA VAL A 69 -3.73 4.37 7.54
C VAL A 69 -3.67 4.81 8.99
N ASP A 70 -3.17 3.92 9.85
CA ASP A 70 -3.09 4.16 11.28
C ASP A 70 -1.78 4.83 11.68
N SER A 71 -0.68 4.36 11.12
CA SER A 71 0.63 4.97 11.37
C SER A 71 1.59 4.67 10.22
N VAL A 72 2.52 5.56 10.01
CA VAL A 72 3.54 5.44 8.98
C VAL A 72 4.89 5.82 9.58
N THR A 73 5.87 4.96 9.39
CA THR A 73 7.27 5.24 9.73
C THR A 73 8.14 4.91 8.52
N PRO A 74 9.41 5.32 8.51
CA PRO A 74 10.30 4.90 7.42
C PRO A 74 10.47 3.38 7.30
N MET A 75 10.18 2.63 8.36
CA MET A 75 10.38 1.19 8.41
C MET A 75 9.12 0.38 8.15
N GLU A 76 7.95 0.90 8.52
CA GLU A 76 6.71 0.16 8.42
C GLU A 76 5.49 1.06 8.29
N ILE A 77 4.42 0.49 7.77
CA ILE A 77 3.09 1.11 7.74
C ILE A 77 2.11 0.19 8.48
N ARG A 78 1.24 0.80 9.28
CA ARG A 78 0.11 0.11 9.92
C ARG A 78 -1.17 0.61 9.31
N MET A 79 -2.02 -0.32 8.90
CA MET A 79 -3.24 0.05 8.21
C MET A 79 -4.37 -0.94 8.50
N GLY A 80 -5.60 -0.49 8.26
CA GLY A 80 -6.81 -1.33 8.30
C GLY A 80 -7.35 -1.50 6.88
N VAL A 81 -7.63 -2.71 6.54
CA VAL A 81 -8.15 -3.05 5.21
C VAL A 81 -9.47 -3.79 5.30
#